data_795dde992b09446664adcbf12a2f5125
#
_entry.id   795dde992b09446664adcbf12a2f5125
#
_cell.length_a   1.000
_cell.length_b   1.000
_cell.length_c   1.000
_cell.angle_alpha   90.00
_cell.angle_beta   90.00
_cell.angle_gamma   90.00
#
_symmetry.space_group_name_H-M   'P 1'
#
loop_
_entity.id
_entity.type
_entity.pdbx_description
1 polymer ?
#
loop_
_entity_poly.entity_id
_entity_poly.type
_entity_poly.pdbx_seq_one_letter_code
_entity_poly.pdbx_strand_id
1 'polypeptide(L)'
;MNFTLLNKDKNSNARSGIIKTDHGEIRTPIFMPVGTAGTVKSVSQKDLEDQVNAQIILGNTYHLYLRPGVDRLEKIGGLHKFISWNRPLLTDSGGYQVYSLSGRRKITEQGVKFKSHIDGSSHFFTPENVMDIQKSIGADIIMAFDECTPYPCDYSYAKDSMEMTHRWLKRCVDSFNSSPFKYDYSQVLFPIVQGSTYSDLRKKSADVIASFDLPGNAIGGLSVGEPHDLLYKHTEEVCDILPDNKPRYLMGVGTPSNLLECIALGIDMFDCVMPSRNARNGMLFTSEGIINIKNKKWENDFSEIDPNGFSDVDSRYSRSYLRHLFISKEMLGPQLASIHNLSFYLWLVNESRIRIENGSFTNWKNKMVIKLVERL
;
A
#
# COMPACT_ATOMS: atom_id res chain seq x y z
N MET A 1 4.78 -10.97 15.21
CA MET A 1 4.11 -11.26 13.91
C MET A 1 4.53 -12.63 13.41
N ASN A 2 3.61 -13.39 12.80
CA ASN A 2 3.90 -14.68 12.16
C ASN A 2 3.18 -14.76 10.81
N PHE A 3 3.83 -15.34 9.79
CA PHE A 3 3.23 -15.59 8.48
C PHE A 3 3.11 -17.09 8.25
N THR A 4 1.94 -17.54 7.82
CA THR A 4 1.66 -18.93 7.47
C THR A 4 1.19 -18.98 6.02
N LEU A 5 1.97 -19.60 5.14
CA LEU A 5 1.58 -19.90 3.77
C LEU A 5 0.56 -21.04 3.79
N LEU A 6 -0.59 -20.86 3.15
CA LEU A 6 -1.68 -21.83 3.12
C LEU A 6 -1.75 -22.60 1.79
N ASN A 7 -1.85 -21.85 0.69
CA ASN A 7 -2.01 -22.45 -0.65
C ASN A 7 -1.13 -21.75 -1.68
N LYS A 8 -0.77 -22.48 -2.74
CA LYS A 8 -0.14 -21.95 -3.96
C LYS A 8 -0.99 -22.34 -5.17
N ASP A 9 -1.14 -21.44 -6.13
CA ASP A 9 -1.74 -21.76 -7.41
C ASP A 9 -0.85 -22.72 -8.21
N LYS A 10 -1.45 -23.61 -8.99
CA LYS A 10 -0.68 -24.61 -9.75
C LYS A 10 -0.06 -24.07 -11.04
N ASN A 11 -0.59 -22.96 -11.54
CA ASN A 11 -0.26 -22.41 -12.86
C ASN A 11 0.40 -21.03 -12.79
N SER A 12 0.69 -20.53 -11.58
CA SER A 12 1.36 -19.25 -11.34
C SER A 12 2.05 -19.27 -9.97
N ASN A 13 2.77 -18.19 -9.64
CA ASN A 13 3.38 -18.01 -8.31
C ASN A 13 2.39 -17.44 -7.28
N ALA A 14 1.10 -17.28 -7.65
CA ALA A 14 0.08 -16.77 -6.74
C ALA A 14 -0.07 -17.67 -5.52
N ARG A 15 -0.19 -17.04 -4.35
CA ARG A 15 -0.24 -17.76 -3.07
C ARG A 15 -1.20 -17.10 -2.09
N SER A 16 -1.81 -17.88 -1.21
CA SER A 16 -2.61 -17.40 -0.10
C SER A 16 -1.96 -17.74 1.24
N GLY A 17 -2.13 -16.85 2.21
CA GLY A 17 -1.56 -17.02 3.53
C GLY A 17 -2.27 -16.17 4.59
N ILE A 18 -1.75 -16.25 5.83
CA ILE A 18 -2.22 -15.46 6.98
C ILE A 18 -1.03 -14.83 7.68
N ILE A 19 -1.10 -13.52 7.89
CA ILE A 19 -0.21 -12.77 8.78
C ILE A 19 -0.95 -12.56 10.10
N LYS A 20 -0.31 -12.91 11.23
CA LYS A 20 -0.84 -12.66 12.57
C LYS A 20 -0.06 -11.53 13.24
N THR A 21 -0.77 -10.51 13.68
CA THR A 21 -0.27 -9.41 14.50
C THR A 21 -0.97 -9.39 15.85
N ASP A 22 -0.56 -8.51 16.76
CA ASP A 22 -1.23 -8.36 18.07
C ASP A 22 -2.61 -7.69 17.93
N HIS A 23 -2.88 -6.99 16.80
CA HIS A 23 -4.20 -6.39 16.50
C HIS A 23 -5.06 -7.23 15.55
N GLY A 24 -4.67 -8.45 15.22
CA GLY A 24 -5.49 -9.38 14.43
C GLY A 24 -4.79 -10.07 13.28
N GLU A 25 -5.60 -10.76 12.47
CA GLU A 25 -5.16 -11.55 11.34
C GLU A 25 -5.36 -10.78 10.02
N ILE A 26 -4.41 -10.94 9.11
CA ILE A 26 -4.47 -10.41 7.74
C ILE A 26 -4.38 -11.59 6.78
N ARG A 27 -5.40 -11.80 5.99
CA ARG A 27 -5.42 -12.83 4.93
C ARG A 27 -4.84 -12.27 3.66
N THR A 28 -3.82 -12.91 3.12
CA THR A 28 -3.12 -12.51 1.90
C THR A 28 -3.58 -13.33 0.68
N PRO A 29 -3.57 -12.77 -0.55
CA PRO A 29 -3.21 -11.41 -0.91
C PRO A 29 -4.14 -10.38 -0.28
N ILE A 30 -3.63 -9.17 0.06
CA ILE A 30 -4.39 -8.10 0.69
C ILE A 30 -4.07 -6.73 0.05
N PHE A 31 -5.07 -5.87 -0.06
CA PHE A 31 -4.90 -4.45 -0.37
C PHE A 31 -5.10 -3.61 0.89
N MET A 32 -4.20 -2.69 1.15
CA MET A 32 -4.23 -1.79 2.31
C MET A 32 -4.75 -0.40 1.91
N PRO A 33 -5.95 0.00 2.33
CA PRO A 33 -6.40 1.39 2.16
C PRO A 33 -5.43 2.38 2.79
N VAL A 34 -5.11 3.46 2.06
CA VAL A 34 -4.12 4.45 2.50
C VAL A 34 -4.78 5.54 3.34
N GLY A 35 -4.47 5.54 4.63
CA GLY A 35 -4.85 6.53 5.63
C GLY A 35 -3.75 7.55 5.90
N THR A 36 -3.39 8.37 4.91
CA THR A 36 -2.23 9.27 4.88
C THR A 36 -1.95 10.02 6.18
N ALA A 37 -2.96 10.65 6.78
CA ALA A 37 -2.85 11.41 8.03
C ALA A 37 -3.72 10.80 9.16
N GLY A 38 -3.72 9.45 9.24
CA GLY A 38 -4.57 8.72 10.18
C GLY A 38 -6.03 8.61 9.72
N THR A 39 -6.32 8.91 8.46
CA THR A 39 -7.66 8.77 7.88
C THR A 39 -7.59 8.39 6.41
N VAL A 40 -8.39 7.43 6.00
CA VAL A 40 -8.67 7.16 4.58
C VAL A 40 -9.62 8.24 4.10
N LYS A 41 -9.19 9.02 3.10
CA LYS A 41 -9.94 10.22 2.68
C LYS A 41 -11.37 9.89 2.27
N SER A 42 -12.32 10.60 2.86
CA SER A 42 -13.78 10.48 2.65
C SER A 42 -14.41 9.18 3.16
N VAL A 43 -13.72 8.40 4.02
CA VAL A 43 -14.27 7.15 4.58
C VAL A 43 -13.99 7.14 6.08
N SER A 44 -15.03 6.87 6.88
CA SER A 44 -14.90 6.74 8.33
C SER A 44 -14.29 5.37 8.70
N GLN A 45 -13.75 5.25 9.92
CA GLN A 45 -13.27 3.97 10.44
C GLN A 45 -14.39 2.92 10.46
N LYS A 46 -15.61 3.34 10.85
CA LYS A 46 -16.78 2.47 10.83
C LYS A 46 -17.08 1.93 9.42
N ASP A 47 -17.04 2.79 8.40
CA ASP A 47 -17.25 2.35 7.02
C ASP A 47 -16.11 1.43 6.53
N LEU A 48 -14.85 1.68 6.97
CA LEU A 48 -13.72 0.80 6.68
C LEU A 48 -13.90 -0.60 7.29
N GLU A 49 -14.50 -0.69 8.48
CA GLU A 49 -14.76 -1.94 9.19
C GLU A 49 -15.98 -2.68 8.62
N ASP A 50 -17.12 -1.99 8.49
CA ASP A 50 -18.41 -2.60 8.21
C ASP A 50 -18.68 -2.77 6.72
N GLN A 51 -18.29 -1.80 5.89
CA GLN A 51 -18.60 -1.77 4.45
C GLN A 51 -17.43 -2.26 3.60
N VAL A 52 -16.25 -1.69 3.83
CA VAL A 52 -15.03 -2.02 3.08
C VAL A 52 -14.41 -3.32 3.57
N ASN A 53 -14.64 -3.69 4.83
CA ASN A 53 -14.06 -4.82 5.52
C ASN A 53 -12.52 -4.84 5.44
N ALA A 54 -11.90 -3.68 5.65
CA ALA A 54 -10.45 -3.54 5.64
C ALA A 54 -9.83 -4.27 6.83
N GLN A 55 -8.91 -5.20 6.57
CA GLN A 55 -8.22 -5.96 7.62
C GLN A 55 -7.00 -5.22 8.15
N ILE A 56 -6.42 -4.33 7.36
CA ILE A 56 -5.25 -3.50 7.65
C ILE A 56 -5.37 -2.20 6.88
N ILE A 57 -4.88 -1.10 7.45
CA ILE A 57 -4.72 0.18 6.75
C ILE A 57 -3.27 0.67 6.84
N LEU A 58 -2.88 1.55 5.94
CA LEU A 58 -1.54 2.14 5.89
C LEU A 58 -1.58 3.61 6.32
N GLY A 59 -0.72 4.00 7.25
CA GLY A 59 -0.43 5.39 7.62
C GLY A 59 0.89 5.88 7.02
N ASN A 60 0.99 7.18 6.69
CA ASN A 60 2.25 7.74 6.18
C ASN A 60 3.04 8.42 7.30
N THR A 61 4.21 7.89 7.61
CA THR A 61 5.10 8.38 8.67
C THR A 61 5.42 9.87 8.55
N TYR A 62 5.77 10.34 7.35
CA TYR A 62 6.05 11.75 7.10
C TYR A 62 4.89 12.67 7.50
N HIS A 63 3.66 12.33 7.11
CA HIS A 63 2.48 13.13 7.40
C HIS A 63 2.14 13.11 8.89
N LEU A 64 2.17 11.92 9.51
CA LEU A 64 1.87 11.74 10.94
C LEU A 64 2.90 12.41 11.84
N TYR A 65 4.18 12.41 11.44
CA TYR A 65 5.26 13.12 12.11
C TYR A 65 5.02 14.64 12.10
N LEU A 66 4.67 15.22 10.94
CA LEU A 66 4.41 16.66 10.84
C LEU A 66 3.10 17.06 11.51
N ARG A 67 2.07 16.23 11.39
CA ARG A 67 0.73 16.50 11.95
C ARG A 67 -0.05 15.18 12.12
N PRO A 68 -0.45 14.78 13.32
CA PRO A 68 -0.58 15.56 14.55
C PRO A 68 0.73 15.79 15.32
N GLY A 69 1.83 15.12 14.93
CA GLY A 69 3.11 15.11 15.63
C GLY A 69 3.25 13.95 16.62
N VAL A 70 4.50 13.52 16.79
CA VAL A 70 4.86 12.30 17.56
C VAL A 70 4.44 12.42 19.03
N ASP A 71 4.73 13.56 19.67
CA ASP A 71 4.41 13.81 21.09
C ASP A 71 2.91 13.64 21.40
N ARG A 72 2.05 14.05 20.46
CA ARG A 72 0.60 13.92 20.61
C ARG A 72 0.15 12.48 20.48
N LEU A 73 0.74 11.74 19.54
CA LEU A 73 0.45 10.33 19.36
C LEU A 73 0.92 9.50 20.57
N GLU A 74 2.09 9.79 21.13
CA GLU A 74 2.56 9.11 22.35
C GLU A 74 1.64 9.38 23.55
N LYS A 75 1.22 10.64 23.77
CA LYS A 75 0.33 10.99 24.88
C LYS A 75 -1.00 10.25 24.86
N ILE A 76 -1.55 9.94 23.70
CA ILE A 76 -2.80 9.21 23.59
C ILE A 76 -2.63 7.68 23.58
N GLY A 77 -1.39 7.19 23.43
CA GLY A 77 -1.08 5.75 23.36
C GLY A 77 -1.07 5.15 21.95
N GLY A 78 -0.58 5.92 20.97
CA GLY A 78 -0.36 5.51 19.59
C GLY A 78 -1.49 5.83 18.63
N LEU A 79 -1.22 5.55 17.34
CA LEU A 79 -2.14 5.86 16.24
C LEU A 79 -3.45 5.06 16.34
N HIS A 80 -3.39 3.80 16.76
CA HIS A 80 -4.58 2.95 16.99
C HIS A 80 -5.62 3.66 17.86
N LYS A 81 -5.20 4.17 19.02
CA LYS A 81 -6.09 4.89 19.93
C LYS A 81 -6.49 6.26 19.38
N PHE A 82 -5.55 6.95 18.70
CA PHE A 82 -5.80 8.28 18.17
C PHE A 82 -6.91 8.31 17.11
N ILE A 83 -6.98 7.28 16.26
CA ILE A 83 -7.96 7.20 15.18
C ILE A 83 -9.11 6.21 15.45
N SER A 84 -9.14 5.58 16.63
CA SER A 84 -10.13 4.53 17.01
C SER A 84 -10.14 3.37 16.01
N TRP A 85 -8.96 2.83 15.69
CA TRP A 85 -8.78 1.69 14.79
C TRP A 85 -8.17 0.51 15.55
N ASN A 86 -8.90 -0.60 15.66
CA ASN A 86 -8.49 -1.75 16.46
C ASN A 86 -7.96 -2.94 15.63
N ARG A 87 -7.78 -2.76 14.33
CA ARG A 87 -7.22 -3.75 13.42
C ARG A 87 -5.77 -3.39 13.06
N PRO A 88 -5.01 -4.29 12.40
CA PRO A 88 -3.62 -4.04 12.01
C PRO A 88 -3.38 -2.71 11.31
N LEU A 89 -2.20 -2.14 11.55
CA LEU A 89 -1.68 -0.93 10.93
C LEU A 89 -0.29 -1.19 10.34
N LEU A 90 -0.03 -0.61 9.18
CA LEU A 90 1.32 -0.47 8.64
C LEU A 90 1.67 1.01 8.50
N THR A 91 2.91 1.40 8.80
CA THR A 91 3.44 2.73 8.43
C THR A 91 4.56 2.59 7.42
N ASP A 92 4.53 3.43 6.37
CA ASP A 92 5.66 3.56 5.45
C ASP A 92 6.88 4.20 6.12
N SER A 93 8.03 4.22 5.42
CA SER A 93 9.26 4.84 5.93
C SER A 93 9.23 6.38 5.97
N GLY A 94 8.34 7.00 5.22
CA GLY A 94 8.33 8.44 4.94
C GLY A 94 9.32 8.89 3.87
N GLY A 95 10.19 8.01 3.38
CA GLY A 95 11.23 8.33 2.38
C GLY A 95 10.65 8.85 1.07
N TYR A 96 9.63 8.18 0.53
CA TYR A 96 8.96 8.61 -0.71
C TYR A 96 8.30 9.99 -0.59
N GLN A 97 7.66 10.33 0.54
CA GLN A 97 7.01 11.62 0.75
C GLN A 97 8.04 12.73 0.90
N VAL A 98 9.15 12.49 1.57
CA VAL A 98 10.29 13.41 1.59
C VAL A 98 10.82 13.64 0.18
N TYR A 99 10.84 12.59 -0.66
CA TYR A 99 11.20 12.70 -2.07
C TYR A 99 10.20 13.53 -2.86
N SER A 100 8.91 13.24 -2.78
CA SER A 100 7.88 13.78 -3.68
C SER A 100 7.32 15.14 -3.26
N LEU A 101 7.31 15.47 -1.95
CA LEU A 101 6.64 16.65 -1.41
C LEU A 101 7.59 17.77 -0.97
N SER A 102 8.86 17.46 -0.68
CA SER A 102 9.81 18.48 -0.29
C SER A 102 10.52 19.08 -1.52
N GLY A 103 10.18 20.32 -1.87
CA GLY A 103 10.80 21.00 -3.02
C GLY A 103 12.31 21.25 -2.87
N ARG A 104 12.87 21.15 -1.65
CA ARG A 104 14.31 21.21 -1.35
C ARG A 104 14.65 20.17 -0.31
N ARG A 105 15.33 19.11 -0.74
CA ARG A 105 15.90 18.09 0.12
C ARG A 105 17.39 17.95 -0.13
N LYS A 106 18.12 17.50 0.88
CA LYS A 106 19.53 17.10 0.78
C LYS A 106 19.67 15.72 1.38
N ILE A 107 20.02 14.76 0.53
CA ILE A 107 20.30 13.37 0.90
C ILE A 107 21.78 13.26 1.18
N THR A 108 22.14 12.58 2.25
CA THR A 108 23.51 12.29 2.68
C THR A 108 23.55 10.89 3.29
N GLU A 109 24.73 10.33 3.52
CA GLU A 109 24.88 9.05 4.22
C GLU A 109 24.22 9.05 5.62
N GLN A 110 24.19 10.20 6.29
CA GLN A 110 23.58 10.34 7.62
C GLN A 110 22.06 10.31 7.60
N GLY A 111 21.44 10.75 6.49
CA GLY A 111 19.99 10.84 6.37
C GLY A 111 19.56 11.96 5.41
N VAL A 112 18.30 12.38 5.51
CA VAL A 112 17.68 13.35 4.60
C VAL A 112 17.22 14.60 5.33
N LYS A 113 17.80 15.75 4.96
CA LYS A 113 17.34 17.07 5.41
C LYS A 113 16.29 17.58 4.43
N PHE A 114 15.14 18.02 4.95
CA PHE A 114 14.03 18.51 4.13
C PHE A 114 13.29 19.67 4.81
N LYS A 115 12.45 20.35 4.03
CA LYS A 115 11.53 21.36 4.54
C LYS A 115 10.10 20.83 4.55
N SER A 116 9.38 21.07 5.64
CA SER A 116 7.96 20.78 5.77
C SER A 116 7.15 21.51 4.69
N HIS A 117 6.25 20.83 4.03
CA HIS A 117 5.31 21.42 3.06
C HIS A 117 4.18 22.21 3.75
N ILE A 118 4.05 22.09 5.08
CA ILE A 118 2.99 22.75 5.86
C ILE A 118 3.39 24.17 6.24
N ASP A 119 4.63 24.35 6.76
CA ASP A 119 5.09 25.60 7.39
C ASP A 119 6.52 25.98 6.98
N GLY A 120 7.20 25.18 6.16
CA GLY A 120 8.57 25.42 5.71
C GLY A 120 9.66 25.15 6.76
N SER A 121 9.33 24.64 7.95
CA SER A 121 10.28 24.26 8.99
C SER A 121 11.28 23.21 8.48
N SER A 122 12.51 23.25 9.00
CA SER A 122 13.57 22.30 8.62
C SER A 122 13.54 21.07 9.50
N HIS A 123 13.58 19.89 8.88
CA HIS A 123 13.59 18.59 9.53
C HIS A 123 14.75 17.75 9.02
N PHE A 124 15.14 16.74 9.80
CA PHE A 124 16.19 15.79 9.43
C PHE A 124 15.75 14.37 9.80
N PHE A 125 15.53 13.53 8.80
CA PHE A 125 15.27 12.11 8.97
C PHE A 125 16.57 11.33 8.86
N THR A 126 16.85 10.53 9.87
CA THR A 126 17.91 9.52 9.87
C THR A 126 17.27 8.14 10.03
N PRO A 127 17.95 7.05 9.64
CA PRO A 127 17.45 5.70 9.90
C PRO A 127 17.01 5.50 11.35
N GLU A 128 17.78 6.00 12.32
CA GLU A 128 17.51 5.84 13.75
C GLU A 128 16.25 6.59 14.17
N ASN A 129 16.17 7.90 13.85
CA ASN A 129 15.02 8.68 14.30
C ASN A 129 13.72 8.30 13.58
N VAL A 130 13.78 7.77 12.37
CA VAL A 130 12.60 7.24 11.67
C VAL A 130 12.09 5.97 12.37
N MET A 131 12.97 5.13 12.91
CA MET A 131 12.54 3.99 13.75
C MET A 131 11.84 4.47 15.02
N ASP A 132 12.40 5.47 15.72
CA ASP A 132 11.79 6.06 16.92
C ASP A 132 10.42 6.70 16.62
N ILE A 133 10.32 7.44 15.51
CA ILE A 133 9.05 8.04 15.04
C ILE A 133 8.00 6.96 14.81
N GLN A 134 8.33 5.89 14.07
CA GLN A 134 7.38 4.81 13.78
C GLN A 134 7.02 3.99 15.04
N LYS A 135 7.96 3.80 15.98
CA LYS A 135 7.64 3.24 17.29
C LYS A 135 6.65 4.08 18.07
N SER A 136 6.78 5.40 18.00
CA SER A 136 5.85 6.35 18.64
C SER A 136 4.49 6.42 17.95
N ILE A 137 4.45 6.27 16.63
CA ILE A 137 3.20 6.11 15.88
C ILE A 137 2.50 4.82 16.30
N GLY A 138 3.24 3.73 16.47
CA GLY A 138 2.72 2.48 17.02
C GLY A 138 1.98 1.61 16.01
N ALA A 139 2.42 1.54 14.74
CA ALA A 139 1.89 0.57 13.79
C ALA A 139 2.43 -0.84 14.06
N ASP A 140 1.68 -1.91 13.71
CA ASP A 140 2.13 -3.30 13.83
C ASP A 140 3.31 -3.61 12.92
N ILE A 141 3.27 -3.07 11.70
CA ILE A 141 4.33 -3.23 10.70
C ILE A 141 4.92 -1.86 10.40
N ILE A 142 6.22 -1.72 10.54
CA ILE A 142 6.97 -0.51 10.22
C ILE A 142 7.99 -0.78 9.12
N MET A 143 8.31 0.23 8.33
CA MET A 143 9.21 0.09 7.18
C MET A 143 10.59 0.67 7.49
N ALA A 144 11.64 0.00 7.01
CA ALA A 144 12.98 0.56 7.06
C ALA A 144 13.06 1.86 6.24
N PHE A 145 13.88 2.81 6.71
CA PHE A 145 14.09 4.05 5.97
C PHE A 145 14.92 3.79 4.70
N ASP A 146 14.42 4.25 3.56
CA ASP A 146 14.96 3.97 2.24
C ASP A 146 14.99 5.22 1.35
N GLU A 147 15.75 5.15 0.26
CA GLU A 147 15.68 6.11 -0.83
C GLU A 147 14.99 5.49 -2.04
N CYS A 148 13.83 6.05 -2.42
CA CYS A 148 13.16 5.73 -3.67
C CYS A 148 13.71 6.61 -4.80
N THR A 149 14.37 6.01 -5.80
CA THR A 149 14.89 6.74 -6.96
C THR A 149 13.78 7.11 -7.95
N PRO A 150 13.92 8.21 -8.73
CA PRO A 150 12.99 8.52 -9.81
C PRO A 150 13.07 7.51 -10.96
N TYR A 151 12.08 7.53 -11.84
CA TYR A 151 12.14 6.88 -13.14
C TYR A 151 12.01 7.94 -14.25
N PRO A 152 12.86 7.94 -15.30
CA PRO A 152 14.09 7.16 -15.42
C PRO A 152 15.18 7.61 -14.44
N CYS A 153 16.16 6.74 -14.20
CA CYS A 153 17.28 6.98 -13.30
C CYS A 153 18.56 6.40 -13.91
N ASP A 154 19.69 7.11 -13.78
CA ASP A 154 20.98 6.60 -14.24
C ASP A 154 21.44 5.41 -13.38
N TYR A 155 22.12 4.45 -14.03
CA TYR A 155 22.60 3.23 -13.38
C TYR A 155 23.49 3.51 -12.16
N SER A 156 24.46 4.44 -12.31
CA SER A 156 25.36 4.80 -11.21
C SER A 156 24.59 5.36 -10.00
N TYR A 157 23.65 6.26 -10.23
CA TYR A 157 22.83 6.81 -9.16
C TYR A 157 21.94 5.73 -8.52
N ALA A 158 21.29 4.88 -9.33
CA ALA A 158 20.48 3.77 -8.83
C ALA A 158 21.29 2.82 -7.95
N LYS A 159 22.53 2.51 -8.35
CA LYS A 159 23.45 1.67 -7.58
C LYS A 159 23.86 2.32 -6.26
N ASP A 160 24.30 3.58 -6.27
CA ASP A 160 24.73 4.30 -5.07
C ASP A 160 23.59 4.46 -4.07
N SER A 161 22.39 4.79 -4.53
CA SER A 161 21.14 4.88 -3.75
C SER A 161 20.77 3.53 -3.12
N MET A 162 20.80 2.45 -3.90
CA MET A 162 20.53 1.11 -3.40
C MET A 162 21.53 0.71 -2.30
N GLU A 163 22.82 0.92 -2.52
CA GLU A 163 23.87 0.58 -1.55
C GLU A 163 23.75 1.45 -0.27
N MET A 164 23.37 2.72 -0.38
CA MET A 164 23.05 3.58 0.76
C MET A 164 21.84 3.05 1.52
N THR A 165 20.76 2.66 0.82
CA THR A 165 19.57 2.06 1.43
C THR A 165 19.93 0.79 2.22
N HIS A 166 20.85 -0.04 1.73
CA HIS A 166 21.30 -1.23 2.49
C HIS A 166 22.06 -0.85 3.77
N ARG A 167 22.91 0.18 3.74
CA ARG A 167 23.58 0.68 4.95
C ARG A 167 22.59 1.30 5.94
N TRP A 168 21.59 2.03 5.44
CA TRP A 168 20.50 2.55 6.25
C TRP A 168 19.63 1.45 6.86
N LEU A 169 19.36 0.36 6.12
CA LEU A 169 18.66 -0.79 6.67
C LEU A 169 19.39 -1.37 7.89
N LYS A 170 20.71 -1.56 7.81
CA LYS A 170 21.48 -2.02 8.96
C LYS A 170 21.30 -1.11 10.17
N ARG A 171 21.38 0.21 9.99
CA ARG A 171 21.17 1.20 11.05
C ARG A 171 19.73 1.17 11.59
N CYS A 172 18.72 0.98 10.73
CA CYS A 172 17.34 0.78 11.15
C CYS A 172 17.20 -0.47 12.03
N VAL A 173 17.77 -1.59 11.62
CA VAL A 173 17.72 -2.85 12.40
C VAL A 173 18.42 -2.70 13.76
N ASP A 174 19.61 -2.11 13.80
CA ASP A 174 20.35 -1.86 15.03
C ASP A 174 19.54 -0.96 15.99
N SER A 175 18.96 0.13 15.49
CA SER A 175 18.11 1.04 16.27
C SER A 175 16.80 0.38 16.71
N PHE A 176 16.15 -0.37 15.83
CA PHE A 176 14.92 -1.09 16.16
C PHE A 176 15.12 -2.09 17.29
N ASN A 177 16.23 -2.84 17.28
CA ASN A 177 16.54 -3.84 18.29
C ASN A 177 17.04 -3.26 19.62
N SER A 178 17.66 -2.07 19.59
CA SER A 178 18.25 -1.46 20.78
C SER A 178 17.26 -0.72 21.69
N SER A 179 16.07 -0.38 21.19
CA SER A 179 15.06 0.35 21.96
C SER A 179 13.78 -0.48 22.17
N PRO A 180 13.15 -0.40 23.35
CA PRO A 180 11.92 -1.15 23.65
C PRO A 180 10.75 -0.64 22.82
N PHE A 181 9.69 -1.46 22.73
CA PHE A 181 8.40 -1.00 22.23
C PHE A 181 7.80 0.04 23.20
N LYS A 182 7.09 1.01 22.65
CA LYS A 182 6.48 2.08 23.45
C LYS A 182 5.12 1.70 24.03
N TYR A 183 4.52 0.66 23.50
CA TYR A 183 3.19 0.17 23.88
C TYR A 183 3.26 -1.30 24.26
N ASP A 184 2.17 -1.85 24.78
CA ASP A 184 2.05 -3.23 25.29
C ASP A 184 1.82 -4.29 24.19
N TYR A 185 2.21 -3.96 22.95
CA TYR A 185 2.18 -4.87 21.81
C TYR A 185 3.48 -4.78 20.98
N SER A 186 3.73 -5.81 20.20
CA SER A 186 4.94 -5.93 19.38
C SER A 186 4.77 -5.25 18.01
N GLN A 187 5.86 -4.69 17.52
CA GLN A 187 5.99 -4.19 16.17
C GLN A 187 7.03 -5.01 15.40
N VAL A 188 6.92 -5.05 14.08
CA VAL A 188 7.91 -5.70 13.22
C VAL A 188 8.43 -4.74 12.15
N LEU A 189 9.69 -4.92 11.80
CA LEU A 189 10.37 -4.13 10.78
C LEU A 189 10.40 -4.90 9.46
N PHE A 190 9.95 -4.27 8.37
CA PHE A 190 10.11 -4.77 7.00
C PHE A 190 11.21 -3.99 6.27
N PRO A 191 12.18 -4.68 5.65
CA PRO A 191 13.17 -4.08 4.77
C PRO A 191 12.58 -3.86 3.38
N ILE A 192 13.25 -3.03 2.56
CA ILE A 192 12.78 -2.63 1.23
C ILE A 192 13.84 -2.92 0.17
N VAL A 193 13.48 -3.74 -0.82
CA VAL A 193 14.30 -3.96 -2.02
C VAL A 193 14.25 -2.71 -2.90
N GLN A 194 15.41 -2.18 -3.28
CA GLN A 194 15.57 -1.07 -4.22
C GLN A 194 16.38 -1.51 -5.44
N GLY A 195 16.72 -0.62 -6.38
CA GLY A 195 17.55 -0.91 -7.56
C GLY A 195 16.97 -0.38 -8.87
N SER A 196 15.98 0.54 -8.81
CA SER A 196 15.32 1.12 -9.98
C SER A 196 14.83 0.04 -10.95
N THR A 197 15.02 0.21 -12.26
CA THR A 197 14.68 -0.77 -13.31
C THR A 197 15.91 -1.51 -13.87
N TYR A 198 16.86 -1.87 -12.99
CA TYR A 198 18.06 -2.61 -13.35
C TYR A 198 18.07 -3.99 -12.71
N SER A 199 17.99 -5.05 -13.52
CA SER A 199 17.82 -6.45 -13.07
C SER A 199 18.94 -6.91 -12.13
N ASP A 200 20.19 -6.55 -12.40
CA ASP A 200 21.33 -6.91 -11.56
C ASP A 200 21.29 -6.23 -10.19
N LEU A 201 20.87 -4.94 -10.14
CA LEU A 201 20.71 -4.21 -8.89
C LEU A 201 19.52 -4.76 -8.08
N ARG A 202 18.38 -5.05 -8.73
CA ARG A 202 17.22 -5.67 -8.10
C ARG A 202 17.56 -7.00 -7.45
N LYS A 203 18.26 -7.88 -8.17
CA LYS A 203 18.68 -9.19 -7.67
C LYS A 203 19.66 -9.04 -6.50
N LYS A 204 20.69 -8.21 -6.65
CA LYS A 204 21.63 -7.90 -5.57
C LYS A 204 20.91 -7.37 -4.32
N SER A 205 19.95 -6.45 -4.52
CA SER A 205 19.18 -5.91 -3.40
C SER A 205 18.32 -6.97 -2.74
N ALA A 206 17.64 -7.82 -3.51
CA ALA A 206 16.82 -8.90 -2.97
C ALA A 206 17.65 -9.89 -2.12
N ASP A 207 18.85 -10.28 -2.58
CA ASP A 207 19.77 -11.13 -1.82
C ASP A 207 20.17 -10.48 -0.48
N VAL A 208 20.57 -9.21 -0.51
CA VAL A 208 20.92 -8.47 0.72
C VAL A 208 19.74 -8.38 1.66
N ILE A 209 18.56 -8.00 1.17
CA ILE A 209 17.34 -7.87 1.99
C ILE A 209 16.94 -9.22 2.62
N ALA A 210 16.97 -10.30 1.84
CA ALA A 210 16.67 -11.64 2.33
C ALA A 210 17.64 -12.10 3.43
N SER A 211 18.92 -11.69 3.35
CA SER A 211 19.94 -12.08 4.33
C SER A 211 19.72 -11.51 5.73
N PHE A 212 18.93 -10.45 5.90
CA PHE A 212 18.56 -9.92 7.22
C PHE A 212 17.53 -10.78 7.95
N ASP A 213 16.88 -11.71 7.28
CA ASP A 213 15.88 -12.65 7.84
C ASP A 213 14.77 -11.99 8.66
N LEU A 214 14.34 -10.78 8.27
CA LEU A 214 13.28 -10.04 8.93
C LEU A 214 11.89 -10.68 8.67
N PRO A 215 10.86 -10.33 9.47
CA PRO A 215 9.54 -11.00 9.42
C PRO A 215 8.77 -10.88 8.10
N GLY A 216 9.13 -9.98 7.20
CA GLY A 216 8.55 -9.80 5.87
C GLY A 216 9.47 -8.95 5.01
N ASN A 217 9.18 -8.84 3.72
CA ASN A 217 10.01 -8.11 2.75
C ASN A 217 9.14 -7.21 1.88
N ALA A 218 9.60 -5.99 1.60
CA ALA A 218 8.94 -5.10 0.67
C ALA A 218 9.76 -4.87 -0.60
N ILE A 219 9.06 -4.53 -1.66
CA ILE A 219 9.61 -4.17 -2.98
C ILE A 219 9.22 -2.72 -3.23
N GLY A 220 10.19 -1.81 -3.16
CA GLY A 220 10.03 -0.39 -3.45
C GLY A 220 10.66 0.01 -4.78
N GLY A 221 10.57 1.30 -5.13
CA GLY A 221 11.20 1.86 -6.33
C GLY A 221 10.64 1.36 -7.66
N LEU A 222 9.43 0.78 -7.63
CA LEU A 222 8.59 0.47 -8.78
C LEU A 222 7.28 1.25 -8.68
N SER A 223 6.47 1.27 -9.76
CA SER A 223 5.25 2.10 -9.86
C SER A 223 5.53 3.61 -9.73
N VAL A 224 6.69 4.04 -10.22
CA VAL A 224 7.16 5.43 -10.23
C VAL A 224 7.16 6.06 -11.63
N GLY A 225 6.56 5.40 -12.62
CA GLY A 225 6.39 5.88 -13.99
C GLY A 225 6.93 4.96 -15.07
N GLU A 226 7.52 3.82 -14.72
CA GLU A 226 7.98 2.80 -15.65
C GLU A 226 6.79 2.11 -16.35
N PRO A 227 7.01 1.55 -17.58
CA PRO A 227 6.06 0.68 -18.25
C PRO A 227 5.70 -0.56 -17.42
N HIS A 228 4.49 -1.08 -17.58
CA HIS A 228 3.99 -2.23 -16.80
C HIS A 228 4.79 -3.51 -17.02
N ASP A 229 5.34 -3.73 -18.22
CA ASP A 229 6.21 -4.88 -18.51
C ASP A 229 7.48 -4.87 -17.66
N LEU A 230 8.08 -3.69 -17.44
CA LEU A 230 9.22 -3.54 -16.53
C LEU A 230 8.83 -3.76 -15.06
N LEU A 231 7.66 -3.24 -14.64
CA LEU A 231 7.11 -3.50 -13.31
C LEU A 231 7.00 -5.00 -13.06
N TYR A 232 6.36 -5.74 -13.99
CA TYR A 232 6.13 -7.19 -13.83
C TYR A 232 7.44 -7.96 -13.85
N LYS A 233 8.33 -7.67 -14.80
CA LYS A 233 9.64 -8.33 -14.91
C LYS A 233 10.45 -8.19 -13.62
N HIS A 234 10.58 -6.98 -13.09
CA HIS A 234 11.38 -6.75 -11.89
C HIS A 234 10.71 -7.27 -10.62
N THR A 235 9.39 -7.32 -10.58
CA THR A 235 8.65 -7.97 -9.48
C THR A 235 8.93 -9.47 -9.48
N GLU A 236 8.87 -10.14 -10.63
CA GLU A 236 9.16 -11.57 -10.78
C GLU A 236 10.60 -11.89 -10.37
N GLU A 237 11.58 -11.17 -10.92
CA GLU A 237 13.01 -11.34 -10.61
C GLU A 237 13.31 -11.24 -9.10
N VAL A 238 12.60 -10.35 -8.38
CA VAL A 238 12.75 -10.18 -6.93
C VAL A 238 12.02 -11.29 -6.17
N CYS A 239 10.82 -11.66 -6.60
CA CYS A 239 10.04 -12.73 -5.97
C CYS A 239 10.73 -14.09 -6.02
N ASP A 240 11.52 -14.36 -7.07
CA ASP A 240 12.30 -15.59 -7.22
C ASP A 240 13.42 -15.73 -6.16
N ILE A 241 13.86 -14.61 -5.58
CA ILE A 241 14.94 -14.56 -4.58
C ILE A 241 14.39 -14.48 -3.16
N LEU A 242 13.30 -13.71 -2.96
CA LEU A 242 12.74 -13.50 -1.63
C LEU A 242 12.15 -14.79 -1.06
N PRO A 243 12.35 -15.07 0.25
CA PRO A 243 11.94 -16.32 0.87
C PRO A 243 10.41 -16.53 0.81
N ASP A 244 10.01 -17.79 0.58
CA ASP A 244 8.60 -18.19 0.46
C ASP A 244 7.84 -18.16 1.80
N ASN A 245 8.54 -18.33 2.90
CA ASN A 245 7.95 -18.34 4.25
C ASN A 245 7.80 -16.94 4.86
N LYS A 246 7.97 -15.89 4.09
CA LYS A 246 7.79 -14.48 4.49
C LYS A 246 6.78 -13.79 3.55
N PRO A 247 5.96 -12.85 4.05
CA PRO A 247 5.10 -12.05 3.19
C PRO A 247 5.92 -11.08 2.33
N ARG A 248 5.45 -10.85 1.10
CA ARG A 248 6.03 -9.96 0.10
C ARG A 248 5.08 -8.78 -0.14
N TYR A 249 5.55 -7.59 0.11
CA TYR A 249 4.79 -6.35 -0.03
C TYR A 249 5.30 -5.53 -1.21
N LEU A 250 4.49 -5.36 -2.27
CA LEU A 250 4.80 -4.50 -3.40
C LEU A 250 4.18 -3.12 -3.18
N MET A 251 5.05 -2.12 -2.97
CA MET A 251 4.65 -0.77 -2.55
C MET A 251 4.08 0.07 -3.71
N GLY A 252 2.99 0.78 -3.45
CA GLY A 252 2.45 1.79 -4.37
C GLY A 252 1.73 1.28 -5.62
N VAL A 253 1.52 -0.02 -5.77
CA VAL A 253 0.82 -0.62 -6.92
C VAL A 253 -0.66 -0.76 -6.65
N GLY A 254 -1.43 -0.45 -7.61
CA GLY A 254 -2.09 0.63 -8.20
C GLY A 254 -3.33 0.25 -8.99
N THR A 255 -3.27 -0.15 -10.22
CA THR A 255 -4.47 -0.50 -10.98
C THR A 255 -4.99 -1.89 -10.62
N PRO A 256 -6.31 -2.17 -10.74
CA PRO A 256 -6.85 -3.50 -10.47
C PRO A 256 -6.19 -4.61 -11.31
N SER A 257 -5.87 -4.34 -12.57
CA SER A 257 -5.16 -5.29 -13.43
C SER A 257 -3.73 -5.55 -12.94
N ASN A 258 -2.98 -4.51 -12.50
CA ASN A 258 -1.64 -4.68 -11.96
C ASN A 258 -1.65 -5.51 -10.66
N LEU A 259 -2.68 -5.34 -9.82
CA LEU A 259 -2.83 -6.18 -8.62
C LEU A 259 -2.90 -7.66 -9.00
N LEU A 260 -3.77 -8.02 -9.95
CA LEU A 260 -3.95 -9.40 -10.38
C LEU A 260 -2.68 -9.99 -11.02
N GLU A 261 -1.99 -9.23 -11.86
CA GLU A 261 -0.73 -9.65 -12.47
C GLU A 261 0.36 -9.85 -11.40
N CYS A 262 0.50 -8.92 -10.45
CA CYS A 262 1.50 -9.04 -9.39
C CYS A 262 1.15 -10.12 -8.34
N ILE A 263 -0.13 -10.41 -8.09
CA ILE A 263 -0.55 -11.59 -7.31
C ILE A 263 -0.06 -12.86 -8.01
N ALA A 264 -0.21 -12.95 -9.35
CA ALA A 264 0.30 -14.09 -10.12
C ALA A 264 1.81 -14.29 -10.01
N LEU A 265 2.57 -13.22 -9.73
CA LEU A 265 4.02 -13.24 -9.50
C LEU A 265 4.42 -13.55 -8.05
N GLY A 266 3.45 -13.71 -7.14
CA GLY A 266 3.69 -14.12 -5.75
C GLY A 266 3.72 -12.99 -4.73
N ILE A 267 3.10 -11.85 -5.02
CA ILE A 267 2.95 -10.74 -4.07
C ILE A 267 1.75 -10.97 -3.15
N ASP A 268 1.93 -10.65 -1.87
CA ASP A 268 0.96 -10.84 -0.79
C ASP A 268 0.26 -9.55 -0.36
N MET A 269 0.95 -8.41 -0.41
CA MET A 269 0.46 -7.15 0.16
C MET A 269 0.64 -6.00 -0.85
N PHE A 270 -0.35 -5.11 -0.89
CA PHE A 270 -0.37 -3.94 -1.77
C PHE A 270 -0.94 -2.74 -1.03
N ASP A 271 -0.51 -1.55 -1.46
CA ASP A 271 -1.14 -0.27 -1.14
C ASP A 271 -1.17 0.62 -2.38
N CYS A 272 -2.11 1.51 -2.44
CA CYS A 272 -2.11 2.65 -3.36
C CYS A 272 -3.18 3.67 -2.98
N VAL A 273 -2.92 4.94 -3.23
CA VAL A 273 -3.92 6.01 -3.09
C VAL A 273 -4.95 6.03 -4.23
N MET A 274 -4.72 5.25 -5.29
CA MET A 274 -5.51 5.29 -6.51
C MET A 274 -7.01 5.05 -6.30
N PRO A 275 -7.48 4.01 -5.56
CA PRO A 275 -8.92 3.78 -5.40
C PRO A 275 -9.63 4.99 -4.81
N SER A 276 -9.17 5.53 -3.69
CA SER A 276 -9.80 6.68 -3.03
C SER A 276 -9.56 8.01 -3.76
N ARG A 277 -8.38 8.19 -4.41
CA ARG A 277 -8.10 9.39 -5.23
C ARG A 277 -8.98 9.44 -6.46
N ASN A 278 -9.08 8.34 -7.20
CA ASN A 278 -9.90 8.25 -8.40
C ASN A 278 -11.38 8.36 -8.09
N ALA A 279 -11.85 7.73 -7.01
CA ALA A 279 -13.22 7.85 -6.52
C ALA A 279 -13.64 9.31 -6.31
N ARG A 280 -12.83 10.07 -5.56
CA ARG A 280 -13.12 11.50 -5.32
C ARG A 280 -13.13 12.35 -6.60
N ASN A 281 -12.55 11.86 -7.68
CA ASN A 281 -12.60 12.49 -9.00
C ASN A 281 -13.71 11.92 -9.92
N GLY A 282 -14.51 10.97 -9.42
CA GLY A 282 -15.63 10.38 -10.15
C GLY A 282 -15.25 9.22 -11.07
N MET A 283 -14.06 8.64 -10.91
CA MET A 283 -13.67 7.41 -11.59
C MET A 283 -13.93 6.22 -10.67
N LEU A 284 -14.75 5.27 -11.12
CA LEU A 284 -15.11 4.06 -10.41
C LEU A 284 -14.50 2.84 -11.11
N PHE A 285 -14.04 1.89 -10.31
CA PHE A 285 -13.61 0.57 -10.77
C PHE A 285 -14.73 -0.42 -10.49
N THR A 286 -15.18 -1.15 -11.51
CA THR A 286 -16.24 -2.13 -11.40
C THR A 286 -15.79 -3.49 -11.92
N SER A 287 -16.56 -4.53 -11.64
CA SER A 287 -16.32 -5.88 -12.16
C SER A 287 -16.43 -5.99 -13.68
N GLU A 288 -17.00 -4.98 -14.34
CA GLU A 288 -17.20 -4.93 -15.78
C GLU A 288 -16.23 -3.96 -16.48
N GLY A 289 -15.58 -3.05 -15.72
CA GLY A 289 -14.66 -2.06 -16.30
C GLY A 289 -14.62 -0.75 -15.50
N ILE A 290 -14.15 0.31 -16.15
CA ILE A 290 -13.95 1.62 -15.55
C ILE A 290 -15.08 2.58 -15.95
N ILE A 291 -15.73 3.17 -14.96
CA ILE A 291 -16.78 4.17 -15.12
C ILE A 291 -16.23 5.57 -14.79
N ASN A 292 -16.40 6.55 -15.69
CA ASN A 292 -16.36 7.94 -15.28
C ASN A 292 -17.82 8.39 -15.02
N ILE A 293 -18.20 8.47 -13.77
CA ILE A 293 -19.59 8.74 -13.35
C ILE A 293 -20.10 10.12 -13.79
N LYS A 294 -19.20 11.06 -14.12
CA LYS A 294 -19.56 12.39 -14.58
C LYS A 294 -20.05 12.41 -16.04
N ASN A 295 -19.85 11.33 -16.80
CA ASN A 295 -20.28 11.25 -18.18
C ASN A 295 -21.80 11.36 -18.30
N LYS A 296 -22.30 12.08 -19.32
CA LYS A 296 -23.72 12.35 -19.52
C LYS A 296 -24.55 11.07 -19.72
N LYS A 297 -23.97 10.02 -20.27
CA LYS A 297 -24.68 8.74 -20.50
C LYS A 297 -25.26 8.10 -19.23
N TRP A 298 -24.70 8.40 -18.05
CA TRP A 298 -25.18 7.89 -16.76
C TRP A 298 -26.33 8.72 -16.16
N GLU A 299 -26.78 9.79 -16.83
CA GLU A 299 -27.80 10.71 -16.31
C GLU A 299 -29.14 10.03 -16.04
N ASN A 300 -29.53 9.08 -16.90
CA ASN A 300 -30.76 8.31 -16.80
C ASN A 300 -30.48 6.82 -16.57
N ASP A 301 -29.31 6.46 -16.07
CA ASP A 301 -28.98 5.08 -15.72
C ASP A 301 -29.35 4.82 -14.24
N PHE A 302 -30.53 4.22 -14.04
CA PHE A 302 -31.07 3.90 -12.72
C PHE A 302 -30.60 2.52 -12.21
N SER A 303 -29.68 1.85 -12.91
CA SER A 303 -29.10 0.60 -12.46
C SER A 303 -28.16 0.79 -11.27
N GLU A 304 -27.85 -0.30 -10.59
CA GLU A 304 -26.85 -0.38 -9.52
C GLU A 304 -25.46 0.09 -10.02
N ILE A 305 -24.62 0.53 -9.08
CA ILE A 305 -23.27 0.99 -9.43
C ILE A 305 -22.44 -0.17 -10.03
N ASP A 306 -22.45 -1.31 -9.35
CA ASP A 306 -21.86 -2.56 -9.86
C ASP A 306 -22.85 -3.72 -9.65
N PRO A 307 -23.14 -4.54 -10.68
CA PRO A 307 -24.09 -5.65 -10.60
C PRO A 307 -23.68 -6.75 -9.62
N ASN A 308 -22.37 -6.86 -9.30
CA ASN A 308 -21.88 -7.84 -8.35
C ASN A 308 -21.99 -7.39 -6.88
N GLY A 309 -22.19 -6.10 -6.63
CA GLY A 309 -22.41 -5.49 -5.31
C GLY A 309 -21.37 -5.86 -4.26
N PHE A 310 -20.39 -4.97 -4.01
CA PHE A 310 -19.31 -5.22 -3.03
C PHE A 310 -19.56 -4.58 -1.67
N SER A 311 -20.51 -3.65 -1.63
CA SER A 311 -20.92 -2.89 -0.45
C SER A 311 -22.39 -2.50 -0.55
N ASP A 312 -22.98 -2.04 0.57
CA ASP A 312 -24.35 -1.52 0.58
C ASP A 312 -24.53 -0.31 -0.37
N VAL A 313 -23.43 0.39 -0.68
CA VAL A 313 -23.45 1.51 -1.62
C VAL A 313 -23.89 1.05 -3.02
N ASP A 314 -23.42 -0.11 -3.46
CA ASP A 314 -23.66 -0.63 -4.82
C ASP A 314 -25.13 -0.93 -5.08
N SER A 315 -25.80 -1.57 -4.12
CA SER A 315 -27.22 -1.95 -4.25
C SER A 315 -28.20 -0.84 -3.87
N ARG A 316 -27.74 0.13 -3.04
CA ARG A 316 -28.62 1.19 -2.50
C ARG A 316 -28.75 2.39 -3.42
N TYR A 317 -27.70 2.69 -4.20
CA TYR A 317 -27.62 3.91 -5.02
C TYR A 317 -27.46 3.58 -6.50
N SER A 318 -28.18 4.32 -7.35
CA SER A 318 -28.05 4.20 -8.79
C SER A 318 -26.88 5.01 -9.33
N ARG A 319 -26.39 4.64 -10.53
CA ARG A 319 -25.41 5.42 -11.29
C ARG A 319 -25.90 6.86 -11.55
N SER A 320 -27.18 7.03 -11.86
CA SER A 320 -27.79 8.34 -12.07
C SER A 320 -27.71 9.22 -10.82
N TYR A 321 -28.05 8.67 -9.64
CA TYR A 321 -27.98 9.41 -8.38
C TYR A 321 -26.53 9.78 -8.01
N LEU A 322 -25.61 8.83 -8.13
CA LEU A 322 -24.21 9.11 -7.85
C LEU A 322 -23.65 10.19 -8.80
N ARG A 323 -24.00 10.13 -10.09
CA ARG A 323 -23.68 11.20 -11.05
C ARG A 323 -24.23 12.55 -10.59
N HIS A 324 -25.51 12.60 -10.20
CA HIS A 324 -26.13 13.83 -9.69
C HIS A 324 -25.31 14.44 -8.54
N LEU A 325 -24.88 13.64 -7.56
CA LEU A 325 -24.05 14.11 -6.45
C LEU A 325 -22.73 14.73 -6.91
N PHE A 326 -22.08 14.13 -7.91
CA PHE A 326 -20.82 14.68 -8.46
C PHE A 326 -21.03 15.99 -9.23
N ILE A 327 -22.11 16.10 -10.01
CA ILE A 327 -22.43 17.31 -10.77
C ILE A 327 -22.83 18.44 -9.84
N SER A 328 -23.59 18.13 -8.79
CA SER A 328 -24.01 19.07 -7.73
C SER A 328 -22.91 19.39 -6.71
N LYS A 329 -21.73 18.72 -6.82
CA LYS A 329 -20.58 18.87 -5.90
C LYS A 329 -20.90 18.55 -4.44
N GLU A 330 -21.83 17.63 -4.22
CA GLU A 330 -22.18 17.15 -2.88
C GLU A 330 -21.08 16.26 -2.31
N MET A 331 -20.72 16.46 -1.03
CA MET A 331 -19.67 15.69 -0.35
C MET A 331 -19.98 14.19 -0.28
N LEU A 332 -21.27 13.83 -0.27
CA LEU A 332 -21.71 12.43 -0.26
C LEU A 332 -21.23 11.68 -1.51
N GLY A 333 -21.12 12.34 -2.68
CA GLY A 333 -20.65 11.71 -3.92
C GLY A 333 -19.25 11.10 -3.77
N PRO A 334 -18.22 11.88 -3.42
CA PRO A 334 -16.87 11.37 -3.11
C PRO A 334 -16.82 10.31 -2.00
N GLN A 335 -17.69 10.40 -0.98
CA GLN A 335 -17.76 9.40 0.09
C GLN A 335 -18.25 8.05 -0.45
N LEU A 336 -19.41 8.01 -1.10
CA LEU A 336 -19.98 6.79 -1.68
C LEU A 336 -19.03 6.16 -2.69
N ALA A 337 -18.48 6.96 -3.60
CA ALA A 337 -17.49 6.49 -4.59
C ALA A 337 -16.23 5.90 -3.94
N SER A 338 -15.77 6.47 -2.81
CA SER A 338 -14.59 5.96 -2.10
C SER A 338 -14.87 4.63 -1.41
N ILE A 339 -16.04 4.48 -0.79
CA ILE A 339 -16.48 3.20 -0.20
C ILE A 339 -16.58 2.15 -1.30
N HIS A 340 -17.27 2.46 -2.41
CA HIS A 340 -17.38 1.56 -3.56
C HIS A 340 -16.00 1.08 -4.07
N ASN A 341 -15.11 2.01 -4.44
CA ASN A 341 -13.80 1.65 -5.00
C ASN A 341 -12.95 0.81 -4.04
N LEU A 342 -12.95 1.15 -2.74
CA LEU A 342 -12.21 0.38 -1.74
C LEU A 342 -12.82 -1.01 -1.56
N SER A 343 -14.14 -1.12 -1.48
CA SER A 343 -14.84 -2.41 -1.40
C SER A 343 -14.55 -3.29 -2.62
N PHE A 344 -14.53 -2.68 -3.81
CA PHE A 344 -14.13 -3.37 -5.03
C PHE A 344 -12.69 -3.93 -4.96
N TYR A 345 -11.72 -3.13 -4.48
CA TYR A 345 -10.32 -3.58 -4.34
C TYR A 345 -10.19 -4.71 -3.32
N LEU A 346 -10.89 -4.63 -2.19
CA LEU A 346 -10.90 -5.68 -1.18
C LEU A 346 -11.60 -6.95 -1.69
N TRP A 347 -12.69 -6.80 -2.46
CA TRP A 347 -13.31 -7.92 -3.14
C TRP A 347 -12.35 -8.60 -4.13
N LEU A 348 -11.62 -7.81 -4.94
CA LEU A 348 -10.71 -8.33 -5.96
C LEU A 348 -9.61 -9.22 -5.35
N VAL A 349 -9.01 -8.79 -4.23
CA VAL A 349 -8.01 -9.59 -3.53
C VAL A 349 -8.63 -10.76 -2.77
N ASN A 350 -9.86 -10.63 -2.26
CA ASN A 350 -10.60 -11.72 -1.63
C ASN A 350 -10.95 -12.83 -2.65
N GLU A 351 -11.47 -12.42 -3.81
CA GLU A 351 -11.76 -13.34 -4.90
C GLU A 351 -10.50 -14.05 -5.40
N SER A 352 -9.36 -13.31 -5.46
CA SER A 352 -8.05 -13.91 -5.77
C SER A 352 -7.70 -15.04 -4.79
N ARG A 353 -7.88 -14.84 -3.48
CA ARG A 353 -7.65 -15.91 -2.47
C ARG A 353 -8.52 -17.13 -2.72
N ILE A 354 -9.83 -16.92 -2.90
CA ILE A 354 -10.78 -18.03 -3.18
C ILE A 354 -10.35 -18.81 -4.42
N ARG A 355 -9.93 -18.10 -5.48
CA ARG A 355 -9.48 -18.71 -6.73
C ARG A 355 -8.13 -19.43 -6.60
N ILE A 356 -7.22 -18.94 -5.79
CA ILE A 356 -5.97 -19.64 -5.46
C ILE A 356 -6.28 -20.94 -4.71
N GLU A 357 -7.13 -20.86 -3.68
CA GLU A 357 -7.50 -22.02 -2.85
C GLU A 357 -8.19 -23.12 -3.61
N ASN A 358 -9.04 -22.79 -4.59
CA ASN A 358 -9.74 -23.78 -5.42
C ASN A 358 -9.02 -24.12 -6.75
N GLY A 359 -7.82 -23.53 -7.00
CA GLY A 359 -7.00 -23.82 -8.19
C GLY A 359 -7.51 -23.21 -9.50
N SER A 360 -8.40 -22.22 -9.46
CA SER A 360 -8.97 -21.57 -10.66
C SER A 360 -8.41 -20.17 -10.93
N PHE A 361 -7.40 -19.70 -10.17
CA PHE A 361 -6.91 -18.33 -10.18
C PHE A 361 -6.41 -17.90 -11.56
N THR A 362 -5.49 -18.63 -12.17
CA THR A 362 -4.89 -18.24 -13.46
C THR A 362 -5.94 -18.05 -14.57
N ASN A 363 -6.91 -18.99 -14.69
CA ASN A 363 -7.96 -18.88 -15.70
C ASN A 363 -8.91 -17.70 -15.45
N TRP A 364 -9.26 -17.45 -14.20
CA TRP A 364 -10.11 -16.33 -13.82
C TRP A 364 -9.36 -15.00 -14.02
N LYS A 365 -8.11 -14.87 -13.55
CA LYS A 365 -7.24 -13.70 -13.72
C LYS A 365 -7.14 -13.28 -15.18
N ASN A 366 -6.85 -14.21 -16.09
CA ASN A 366 -6.67 -13.91 -17.50
C ASN A 366 -7.93 -13.32 -18.17
N LYS A 367 -9.12 -13.69 -17.69
CA LYS A 367 -10.38 -13.10 -18.15
C LYS A 367 -10.63 -11.75 -17.48
N MET A 368 -10.30 -11.64 -16.21
CA MET A 368 -10.60 -10.46 -15.41
C MET A 368 -9.74 -9.26 -15.81
N VAL A 369 -8.44 -9.46 -16.06
CA VAL A 369 -7.54 -8.36 -16.45
C VAL A 369 -7.96 -7.67 -17.75
N ILE A 370 -8.62 -8.37 -18.66
CA ILE A 370 -9.16 -7.80 -19.91
C ILE A 370 -10.32 -6.84 -19.57
N LYS A 371 -11.27 -7.28 -18.74
CA LYS A 371 -12.42 -6.46 -18.33
C LYS A 371 -12.00 -5.23 -17.53
N LEU A 372 -11.05 -5.37 -16.62
CA LEU A 372 -10.63 -4.31 -15.69
C LEU A 372 -10.00 -3.08 -16.36
N VAL A 373 -9.62 -3.17 -17.64
CA VAL A 373 -9.07 -2.05 -18.40
C VAL A 373 -10.08 -1.43 -19.37
N GLU A 374 -11.23 -2.05 -19.56
CA GLU A 374 -12.29 -1.54 -20.43
C GLU A 374 -12.90 -0.26 -19.84
N ARG A 375 -13.21 0.69 -20.69
CA ARG A 375 -13.91 1.94 -20.33
C ARG A 375 -15.35 1.85 -20.76
N LEU A 376 -16.22 1.77 -19.77
CA LEU A 376 -17.66 1.73 -19.96
C LEU A 376 -18.25 3.10 -20.27
#